data_23e028edbabecc3f12fec50e20373399
#
_entry.id   23e028edbabecc3f12fec50e20373399
#
_cell.length_a   1.000
_cell.length_b   1.000
_cell.length_c   1.000
_cell.angle_alpha   90.00
_cell.angle_beta   90.00
_cell.angle_gamma   90.00
#
_symmetry.space_group_name_H-M   'P 1'
#
loop_
_entity.id
_entity.type
_entity.pdbx_description
1 polymer ?
#
loop_
_entity_poly.entity_id
_entity_poly.type
_entity_poly.pdbx_seq_one_letter_code
_entity_poly.pdbx_strand_id
1 'polypeptide(L)'
;MFSHCMNRKFMVHWMGNIRNGDFYDEEKELTKSEYKRLLDTAMNNGNERLYMLLQTICGTGIRVSEHRYITVESLKEGKAVVKNKGKVRVIFIPAALNKMLKDYCGKENIRSGSIFITKSGKPMDRSNIWNAMKKLCMDAKVSDKKVFPHNLRHLFALTYYRLQKDVVRLADILGHASIETTRTYTMTTGRECQKSLSKMNLVIPEYKKTT
;
A
#
# COMPACT_ATOMS: atom_id res chain seq x y z
N MET A 1 -41.22 6.80 27.50
CA MET A 1 -41.36 5.36 27.25
C MET A 1 -40.93 5.05 25.84
N PHE A 2 -39.60 4.96 25.61
CA PHE A 2 -39.04 4.42 24.39
C PHE A 2 -37.83 3.59 24.77
N SER A 3 -38.13 2.32 25.08
CA SER A 3 -37.14 1.26 25.18
C SER A 3 -36.71 0.90 23.77
N HIS A 4 -35.45 1.15 23.44
CA HIS A 4 -34.93 0.64 22.18
C HIS A 4 -33.91 -0.44 22.41
N CYS A 5 -34.35 -1.63 22.13
CA CYS A 5 -33.59 -2.85 22.05
C CYS A 5 -32.44 -2.70 21.04
N MET A 6 -31.28 -2.26 21.52
CA MET A 6 -30.06 -2.29 20.74
C MET A 6 -29.64 -3.74 20.56
N ASN A 7 -29.68 -4.19 19.31
CA ASN A 7 -29.50 -5.55 18.88
C ASN A 7 -28.21 -6.17 19.41
N ARG A 8 -28.31 -7.03 20.41
CA ARG A 8 -27.19 -7.77 21.06
C ARG A 8 -26.27 -8.47 20.04
N LYS A 9 -26.75 -8.82 18.86
CA LYS A 9 -25.94 -9.41 17.78
C LYS A 9 -24.89 -8.45 17.23
N PHE A 10 -25.16 -7.16 17.18
CA PHE A 10 -24.19 -6.16 16.70
C PHE A 10 -23.07 -5.95 17.71
N MET A 11 -23.39 -5.93 19.00
CA MET A 11 -22.42 -5.76 20.07
C MET A 11 -21.50 -6.99 20.26
N VAL A 12 -22.06 -8.20 20.10
CA VAL A 12 -21.29 -9.45 20.15
C VAL A 12 -20.37 -9.60 18.92
N HIS A 13 -20.78 -9.13 17.73
CA HIS A 13 -19.93 -9.13 16.55
C HIS A 13 -18.78 -8.11 16.66
N TRP A 14 -19.02 -6.99 17.31
CA TRP A 14 -17.99 -5.97 17.60
C TRP A 14 -17.01 -6.42 18.69
N MET A 15 -17.49 -7.06 19.75
CA MET A 15 -16.65 -7.64 20.81
C MET A 15 -15.98 -8.97 20.42
N GLY A 16 -16.57 -9.75 19.53
CA GLY A 16 -16.03 -11.04 19.09
C GLY A 16 -14.82 -10.95 18.17
N ASN A 17 -14.56 -9.78 17.57
CA ASN A 17 -13.37 -9.53 16.75
C ASN A 17 -12.19 -8.92 17.54
N ILE A 18 -12.32 -8.69 18.82
CA ILE A 18 -11.17 -8.47 19.71
C ILE A 18 -10.73 -9.86 20.22
N ARG A 19 -10.38 -10.75 19.31
CA ARG A 19 -9.59 -11.94 19.67
C ARG A 19 -8.15 -11.47 19.87
N ASN A 20 -7.67 -11.72 21.08
CA ASN A 20 -6.30 -11.66 21.53
C ASN A 20 -5.29 -11.61 20.38
N GLY A 21 -4.60 -10.49 20.21
CA GLY A 21 -3.31 -10.48 19.54
C GLY A 21 -3.25 -10.06 18.08
N ASP A 22 -4.34 -9.61 17.44
CA ASP A 22 -4.21 -8.85 16.19
C ASP A 22 -3.80 -7.39 16.46
N PHE A 23 -2.85 -7.24 17.40
CA PHE A 23 -2.01 -6.07 17.41
C PHE A 23 -1.24 -6.10 16.10
N TYR A 24 -1.40 -5.07 15.34
CA TYR A 24 -0.60 -4.68 14.21
C TYR A 24 0.84 -5.12 14.48
N ASP A 25 1.30 -6.12 13.74
CA ASP A 25 2.61 -6.72 13.97
C ASP A 25 3.65 -5.83 13.30
N GLU A 26 4.06 -4.76 14.00
CA GLU A 26 5.07 -3.81 13.53
C GLU A 26 6.37 -4.51 13.10
N GLU A 27 6.64 -5.69 13.65
CA GLU A 27 7.82 -6.48 13.29
C GLU A 27 7.75 -7.05 11.88
N LYS A 28 6.54 -7.23 11.34
CA LYS A 28 6.34 -7.73 9.95
C LYS A 28 6.19 -6.63 8.93
N GLU A 29 6.09 -5.35 9.34
CA GLU A 29 5.93 -4.25 8.43
C GLU A 29 7.23 -3.77 7.83
N LEU A 30 7.15 -3.41 6.55
CA LEU A 30 8.24 -2.74 5.86
C LEU A 30 8.20 -1.24 6.19
N THR A 31 9.26 -0.75 6.81
CA THR A 31 9.40 0.68 7.11
C THR A 31 9.88 1.47 5.89
N LYS A 32 9.67 2.79 5.89
CA LYS A 32 10.19 3.68 4.82
C LYS A 32 11.71 3.63 4.72
N SER A 33 12.43 3.48 5.84
CA SER A 33 13.89 3.37 5.86
C SER A 33 14.38 2.05 5.27
N GLU A 34 13.71 0.94 5.58
CA GLU A 34 14.00 -0.37 4.98
C GLU A 34 13.70 -0.36 3.47
N TYR A 35 12.57 0.24 3.07
CA TYR A 35 12.24 0.42 1.66
C TYR A 35 13.32 1.23 0.92
N LYS A 36 13.81 2.33 1.50
CA LYS A 36 14.88 3.11 0.91
C LYS A 36 16.15 2.27 0.74
N ARG A 37 16.55 1.50 1.76
CA ARG A 37 17.72 0.60 1.65
C ARG A 37 17.57 -0.43 0.52
N LEU A 38 16.36 -0.99 0.33
CA LEU A 38 16.10 -1.89 -0.79
C LEU A 38 16.29 -1.19 -2.14
N LEU A 39 15.82 0.05 -2.28
CA LEU A 39 16.00 0.81 -3.50
C LEU A 39 17.47 1.12 -3.76
N ASP A 40 18.18 1.63 -2.76
CA ASP A 40 19.61 1.97 -2.87
C ASP A 40 20.43 0.72 -3.24
N THR A 41 20.13 -0.41 -2.61
CA THR A 41 20.80 -1.69 -2.91
C THR A 41 20.47 -2.20 -4.32
N ALA A 42 19.23 -2.07 -4.78
CA ALA A 42 18.87 -2.47 -6.13
C ALA A 42 19.62 -1.68 -7.19
N MET A 43 19.79 -0.36 -6.97
CA MET A 43 20.58 0.50 -7.86
C MET A 43 22.06 0.16 -7.82
N ASN A 44 22.65 -0.02 -6.63
CA ASN A 44 24.06 -0.38 -6.46
C ASN A 44 24.39 -1.73 -7.10
N ASN A 45 23.44 -2.67 -7.11
CA ASN A 45 23.58 -3.97 -7.78
C ASN A 45 23.33 -3.89 -9.30
N GLY A 46 23.11 -2.71 -9.87
CA GLY A 46 22.81 -2.52 -11.29
C GLY A 46 21.45 -3.09 -11.71
N ASN A 47 20.56 -3.40 -10.75
CA ASN A 47 19.24 -3.96 -11.06
C ASN A 47 18.17 -2.86 -11.16
N GLU A 48 18.33 -1.98 -12.17
CA GLU A 48 17.42 -0.86 -12.40
C GLU A 48 15.97 -1.32 -12.63
N ARG A 49 15.77 -2.46 -13.29
CA ARG A 49 14.44 -3.04 -13.48
C ARG A 49 13.73 -3.34 -12.16
N LEU A 50 14.41 -3.99 -11.22
CA LEU A 50 13.83 -4.28 -9.90
C LEU A 50 13.57 -2.98 -9.13
N TYR A 51 14.49 -2.04 -9.16
CA TYR A 51 14.33 -0.71 -8.57
C TYR A 51 13.05 -0.02 -9.07
N MET A 52 12.84 0.03 -10.40
CA MET A 52 11.65 0.62 -11.00
C MET A 52 10.37 -0.13 -10.63
N LEU A 53 10.42 -1.46 -10.56
CA LEU A 53 9.28 -2.28 -10.15
C LEU A 53 8.88 -2.04 -8.68
N LEU A 54 9.86 -1.98 -7.76
CA LEU A 54 9.61 -1.67 -6.35
C LEU A 54 8.98 -0.28 -6.19
N GLN A 55 9.52 0.71 -6.90
CA GLN A 55 8.96 2.06 -6.90
C GLN A 55 7.55 2.11 -7.47
N THR A 56 7.29 1.33 -8.54
CA THR A 56 5.96 1.28 -9.14
C THR A 56 4.93 0.67 -8.19
N ILE A 57 5.24 -0.45 -7.54
CA ILE A 57 4.33 -1.08 -6.58
C ILE A 57 4.09 -0.16 -5.38
N CYS A 58 5.15 0.40 -4.82
CA CYS A 58 5.07 1.26 -3.64
C CYS A 58 4.50 2.65 -3.94
N GLY A 59 4.70 3.19 -5.15
CA GLY A 59 4.22 4.53 -5.53
C GLY A 59 2.78 4.56 -6.07
N THR A 60 2.24 3.41 -6.49
CA THR A 60 0.89 3.31 -7.07
C THR A 60 -0.05 2.39 -6.31
N GLY A 61 0.47 1.60 -5.38
CA GLY A 61 -0.31 0.61 -4.63
C GLY A 61 -0.87 -0.54 -5.47
N ILE A 62 -0.34 -0.83 -6.66
CA ILE A 62 -0.79 -1.95 -7.50
C ILE A 62 -0.49 -3.31 -6.87
N ARG A 63 -1.28 -4.32 -7.25
CA ARG A 63 -0.91 -5.71 -6.98
C ARG A 63 0.23 -6.14 -7.88
N VAL A 64 1.07 -7.05 -7.41
CA VAL A 64 2.21 -7.53 -8.22
C VAL A 64 1.78 -8.05 -9.59
N SER A 65 0.64 -8.74 -9.70
CA SER A 65 0.13 -9.22 -10.98
C SER A 65 -0.34 -8.12 -11.95
N GLU A 66 -0.54 -6.91 -11.42
CA GLU A 66 -1.03 -5.77 -12.20
C GLU A 66 0.11 -4.97 -12.85
N HIS A 67 1.38 -5.23 -12.52
CA HIS A 67 2.52 -4.56 -13.14
C HIS A 67 2.52 -4.68 -14.68
N ARG A 68 1.92 -5.74 -15.22
CA ARG A 68 1.77 -5.96 -16.67
C ARG A 68 0.94 -4.87 -17.37
N TYR A 69 0.10 -4.16 -16.64
CA TYR A 69 -0.72 -3.06 -17.17
C TYR A 69 0.03 -1.72 -17.18
N ILE A 70 1.21 -1.67 -16.53
CA ILE A 70 2.10 -0.52 -16.66
C ILE A 70 2.88 -0.71 -17.96
N THR A 71 2.43 -0.03 -18.99
CA THR A 71 2.91 -0.16 -20.37
C THR A 71 3.45 1.18 -20.86
N VAL A 72 4.22 1.17 -21.95
CA VAL A 72 4.70 2.39 -22.59
C VAL A 72 3.54 3.31 -22.97
N GLU A 73 2.42 2.75 -23.40
CA GLU A 73 1.20 3.48 -23.74
C GLU A 73 0.59 4.14 -22.49
N SER A 74 0.52 3.40 -21.38
CA SER A 74 0.01 3.92 -20.11
C SER A 74 0.86 5.07 -19.56
N LEU A 75 2.17 5.08 -19.85
CA LEU A 75 3.05 6.18 -19.44
C LEU A 75 2.77 7.46 -20.26
N LYS A 76 2.32 7.35 -21.52
CA LYS A 76 1.93 8.52 -22.31
C LYS A 76 0.71 9.21 -21.72
N GLU A 77 -0.23 8.43 -21.19
CA GLU A 77 -1.46 8.92 -20.56
C GLU A 77 -1.30 9.28 -19.06
N GLY A 78 -0.19 8.89 -18.42
CA GLY A 78 0.01 9.07 -16.98
C GLY A 78 -0.89 8.19 -16.09
N LYS A 79 -1.58 7.21 -16.70
CA LYS A 79 -2.50 6.29 -16.02
C LYS A 79 -2.55 4.93 -16.70
N ALA A 80 -2.83 3.89 -15.94
CA ALA A 80 -3.06 2.54 -16.46
C ALA A 80 -4.48 2.06 -16.10
N VAL A 81 -5.10 1.28 -16.99
CA VAL A 81 -6.42 0.70 -16.76
C VAL A 81 -6.26 -0.78 -16.48
N VAL A 82 -6.66 -1.20 -15.28
CA VAL A 82 -6.65 -2.61 -14.88
C VAL A 82 -8.05 -3.18 -14.98
N LYS A 83 -8.18 -4.26 -15.74
CA LYS A 83 -9.42 -5.06 -15.84
C LYS A 83 -9.21 -6.36 -15.09
N ASN A 84 -9.98 -6.60 -14.03
CA ASN A 84 -9.89 -7.83 -13.25
C ASN A 84 -11.27 -8.28 -12.77
N LYS A 85 -11.67 -9.52 -13.10
CA LYS A 85 -12.94 -10.15 -12.69
C LYS A 85 -14.15 -9.22 -12.93
N GLY A 86 -14.26 -8.65 -14.12
CA GLY A 86 -15.37 -7.74 -14.49
C GLY A 86 -15.29 -6.32 -13.89
N LYS A 87 -14.33 -6.06 -13.03
CA LYS A 87 -14.12 -4.72 -12.47
C LYS A 87 -13.00 -3.98 -13.22
N VAL A 88 -13.24 -2.71 -13.47
CA VAL A 88 -12.27 -1.80 -14.09
C VAL A 88 -11.85 -0.78 -13.05
N ARG A 89 -10.54 -0.57 -12.90
CA ARG A 89 -10.02 0.55 -12.11
C ARG A 89 -8.89 1.26 -12.82
N VAL A 90 -8.75 2.53 -12.55
CA VAL A 90 -7.66 3.36 -13.06
C VAL A 90 -6.56 3.44 -12.00
N ILE A 91 -5.33 3.26 -12.44
CA ILE A 91 -4.12 3.46 -11.63
C ILE A 91 -3.49 4.75 -12.12
N PHE A 92 -3.41 5.76 -11.26
CA PHE A 92 -2.69 6.99 -11.56
C PHE A 92 -1.19 6.77 -11.29
N ILE A 93 -0.36 7.20 -12.23
CA ILE A 93 1.10 7.09 -12.14
C ILE A 93 1.62 8.48 -11.72
N PRO A 94 2.23 8.63 -10.52
CA PRO A 94 2.79 9.91 -10.09
C PRO A 94 3.78 10.48 -11.11
N ALA A 95 3.77 11.78 -11.34
CA ALA A 95 4.55 12.43 -12.40
C ALA A 95 6.06 12.10 -12.33
N ALA A 96 6.63 12.10 -11.12
CA ALA A 96 8.03 11.74 -10.91
C ALA A 96 8.32 10.29 -11.34
N LEU A 97 7.46 9.34 -10.92
CA LEU A 97 7.58 7.93 -11.30
C LEU A 97 7.41 7.76 -12.82
N ASN A 98 6.44 8.46 -13.42
CA ASN A 98 6.18 8.40 -14.85
C ASN A 98 7.41 8.84 -15.67
N LYS A 99 8.07 9.93 -15.26
CA LYS A 99 9.32 10.38 -15.88
C LYS A 99 10.41 9.32 -15.77
N MET A 100 10.65 8.78 -14.58
CA MET A 100 11.65 7.74 -14.35
C MET A 100 11.39 6.49 -15.20
N LEU A 101 10.13 6.07 -15.31
CA LEU A 101 9.76 4.91 -16.13
C LEU A 101 9.94 5.17 -17.64
N LYS A 102 9.69 6.39 -18.11
CA LYS A 102 9.97 6.78 -19.50
C LYS A 102 11.47 6.74 -19.80
N ASP A 103 12.28 7.28 -18.90
CA ASP A 103 13.74 7.27 -19.04
C ASP A 103 14.27 5.83 -19.03
N TYR A 104 13.75 4.97 -18.16
CA TYR A 104 14.06 3.54 -18.13
C TYR A 104 13.69 2.85 -19.44
N CYS A 105 12.47 3.08 -19.97
CA CYS A 105 12.06 2.53 -21.26
C CYS A 105 12.99 2.96 -22.41
N GLY A 106 13.44 4.21 -22.40
CA GLY A 106 14.39 4.73 -23.39
C GLY A 106 15.73 3.98 -23.35
N LYS A 107 16.29 3.80 -22.14
CA LYS A 107 17.55 3.06 -21.94
C LYS A 107 17.46 1.61 -22.35
N GLU A 108 16.38 0.94 -21.99
CA GLU A 108 16.16 -0.49 -22.27
C GLU A 108 15.57 -0.77 -23.67
N ASN A 109 15.38 0.27 -24.50
CA ASN A 109 14.77 0.18 -25.83
C ASN A 109 13.37 -0.46 -25.84
N ILE A 110 12.59 -0.28 -24.76
CA ILE A 110 11.21 -0.77 -24.66
C ILE A 110 10.28 0.24 -25.33
N ARG A 111 9.76 -0.09 -26.51
CA ARG A 111 8.99 0.84 -27.35
C ARG A 111 7.49 0.69 -27.25
N SER A 112 6.99 -0.45 -26.77
CA SER A 112 5.57 -0.74 -26.64
C SER A 112 5.30 -1.85 -25.61
N GLY A 113 4.07 -1.94 -25.10
CA GLY A 113 3.63 -2.99 -24.20
C GLY A 113 4.18 -2.86 -22.79
N SER A 114 4.17 -3.97 -22.04
CA SER A 114 4.61 -4.00 -20.64
C SER A 114 6.08 -3.61 -20.49
N ILE A 115 6.39 -2.78 -19.48
CA ILE A 115 7.75 -2.29 -19.25
C ILE A 115 8.60 -3.21 -18.37
N PHE A 116 7.96 -4.04 -17.55
CA PHE A 116 8.66 -5.01 -16.69
C PHE A 116 8.71 -6.37 -17.36
N ILE A 117 9.66 -6.54 -18.27
CA ILE A 117 9.82 -7.73 -19.09
C ILE A 117 11.06 -8.54 -18.73
N THR A 118 11.02 -9.84 -19.02
CA THR A 118 12.17 -10.74 -18.98
C THR A 118 13.08 -10.53 -20.20
N LYS A 119 14.24 -11.18 -20.22
CA LYS A 119 15.13 -11.18 -21.38
C LYS A 119 14.44 -11.70 -22.67
N SER A 120 13.40 -12.53 -22.53
CA SER A 120 12.60 -13.04 -23.66
C SER A 120 11.46 -12.11 -24.10
N GLY A 121 11.37 -10.90 -23.55
CA GLY A 121 10.34 -9.93 -23.90
C GLY A 121 8.96 -10.16 -23.25
N LYS A 122 8.80 -11.23 -22.47
CA LYS A 122 7.54 -11.51 -21.75
C LYS A 122 7.46 -10.74 -20.43
N PRO A 123 6.27 -10.31 -19.98
CA PRO A 123 6.12 -9.72 -18.67
C PRO A 123 6.69 -10.64 -17.58
N MET A 124 7.33 -10.05 -16.58
CA MET A 124 7.86 -10.81 -15.45
C MET A 124 6.72 -11.58 -14.75
N ASP A 125 6.98 -12.82 -14.38
CA ASP A 125 6.04 -13.57 -13.57
C ASP A 125 6.22 -13.29 -12.06
N ARG A 126 5.26 -13.74 -11.27
CA ARG A 126 5.26 -13.54 -9.81
C ARG A 126 6.47 -14.19 -9.15
N SER A 127 6.89 -15.38 -9.62
CA SER A 127 7.99 -16.13 -9.03
C SER A 127 9.32 -15.43 -9.28
N ASN A 128 9.52 -14.91 -10.49
CA ASN A 128 10.72 -14.14 -10.83
C ASN A 128 10.84 -12.87 -9.99
N ILE A 129 9.72 -12.16 -9.79
CA ILE A 129 9.69 -10.96 -8.92
C ILE A 129 9.99 -11.34 -7.48
N TRP A 130 9.36 -12.40 -6.97
CA TRP A 130 9.58 -12.90 -5.62
C TRP A 130 11.04 -13.26 -5.36
N ASN A 131 11.64 -14.07 -6.26
CA ASN A 131 13.03 -14.50 -6.14
C ASN A 131 14.00 -13.31 -6.18
N ALA A 132 13.76 -12.34 -7.08
CA ALA A 132 14.56 -11.12 -7.16
C ALA A 132 14.48 -10.29 -5.87
N MET A 133 13.28 -10.17 -5.27
CA MET A 133 13.09 -9.47 -4.00
C MET A 133 13.78 -10.20 -2.85
N LYS A 134 13.69 -11.53 -2.76
CA LYS A 134 14.35 -12.31 -1.71
C LYS A 134 15.87 -12.23 -1.79
N LYS A 135 16.45 -12.28 -2.99
CA LYS A 135 17.88 -12.06 -3.18
C LYS A 135 18.29 -10.66 -2.70
N LEU A 136 17.52 -9.64 -3.06
CA LEU A 136 17.80 -8.25 -2.66
C LEU A 136 17.78 -8.07 -1.14
N CYS A 137 16.93 -8.79 -0.40
CA CYS A 137 16.86 -8.67 1.07
C CYS A 137 18.18 -8.93 1.77
N MET A 138 18.92 -9.96 1.32
CA MET A 138 20.21 -10.33 1.91
C MET A 138 21.21 -9.18 1.75
N ASP A 139 21.31 -8.64 0.55
CA ASP A 139 22.24 -7.54 0.25
C ASP A 139 21.85 -6.24 0.98
N ALA A 140 20.55 -5.96 1.09
CA ALA A 140 20.01 -4.78 1.75
C ALA A 140 19.98 -4.88 3.29
N LYS A 141 20.29 -6.05 3.87
CA LYS A 141 20.16 -6.34 5.31
C LYS A 141 18.77 -5.99 5.84
N VAL A 142 17.73 -6.39 5.08
CA VAL A 142 16.33 -6.26 5.46
C VAL A 142 15.76 -7.66 5.61
N SER A 143 14.98 -7.87 6.67
CA SER A 143 14.37 -9.18 6.93
C SER A 143 13.54 -9.66 5.73
N ASP A 144 13.79 -10.87 5.28
CA ASP A 144 13.07 -11.49 4.16
C ASP A 144 11.59 -11.71 4.47
N LYS A 145 11.23 -11.79 5.76
CA LYS A 145 9.83 -11.85 6.24
C LYS A 145 9.05 -10.57 5.98
N LYS A 146 9.75 -9.44 5.79
CA LYS A 146 9.14 -8.13 5.50
C LYS A 146 9.07 -7.81 4.02
N VAL A 147 9.89 -8.44 3.18
CA VAL A 147 10.07 -8.04 1.77
C VAL A 147 9.32 -8.98 0.85
N PHE A 148 8.10 -8.59 0.52
CA PHE A 148 7.26 -9.22 -0.49
C PHE A 148 6.29 -8.17 -1.08
N PRO A 149 5.77 -8.41 -2.30
CA PRO A 149 5.00 -7.38 -3.00
C PRO A 149 3.80 -6.83 -2.24
N HIS A 150 3.18 -7.64 -1.39
CA HIS A 150 2.04 -7.19 -0.59
C HIS A 150 2.46 -6.15 0.45
N ASN A 151 3.64 -6.29 1.08
CA ASN A 151 4.15 -5.32 2.05
C ASN A 151 4.52 -3.97 1.42
N LEU A 152 4.98 -3.95 0.17
CA LEU A 152 5.17 -2.68 -0.56
C LEU A 152 3.84 -1.96 -0.77
N ARG A 153 2.81 -2.70 -1.15
CA ARG A 153 1.47 -2.16 -1.28
C ARG A 153 0.88 -1.74 0.09
N HIS A 154 1.20 -2.49 1.14
CA HIS A 154 0.83 -2.14 2.52
C HIS A 154 1.48 -0.83 2.95
N LEU A 155 2.78 -0.66 2.68
CA LEU A 155 3.50 0.60 2.93
C LEU A 155 2.86 1.79 2.19
N PHE A 156 2.45 1.61 0.93
CA PHE A 156 1.66 2.60 0.19
C PHE A 156 0.37 2.94 0.93
N ALA A 157 -0.43 1.92 1.28
CA ALA A 157 -1.75 2.10 1.91
C ALA A 157 -1.66 2.85 3.24
N LEU A 158 -0.72 2.45 4.10
CA LEU A 158 -0.47 3.13 5.38
C LEU A 158 -0.02 4.57 5.20
N THR A 159 0.90 4.80 4.24
CA THR A 159 1.41 6.14 3.96
C THR A 159 0.29 7.04 3.44
N TYR A 160 -0.53 6.53 2.53
CA TYR A 160 -1.69 7.25 2.00
C TYR A 160 -2.70 7.57 3.10
N TYR A 161 -3.08 6.57 3.89
CA TYR A 161 -4.05 6.76 4.98
C TYR A 161 -3.55 7.74 6.04
N ARG A 162 -2.27 7.66 6.42
CA ARG A 162 -1.68 8.62 7.38
C ARG A 162 -1.75 10.06 6.88
N LEU A 163 -1.64 10.26 5.57
CA LEU A 163 -1.67 11.57 4.93
C LEU A 163 -3.09 12.11 4.74
N GLN A 164 -4.00 11.28 4.23
CA GLN A 164 -5.33 11.72 3.76
C GLN A 164 -6.46 11.39 4.74
N LYS A 165 -6.30 10.36 5.59
CA LYS A 165 -7.31 9.84 6.52
C LYS A 165 -8.63 9.41 5.84
N ASP A 166 -8.63 9.21 4.53
CA ASP A 166 -9.78 8.81 3.71
C ASP A 166 -9.67 7.33 3.35
N VAL A 167 -10.41 6.50 4.09
CA VAL A 167 -10.42 5.04 3.90
C VAL A 167 -11.21 4.62 2.66
N VAL A 168 -12.24 5.38 2.30
CA VAL A 168 -13.08 5.09 1.14
C VAL A 168 -12.27 5.28 -0.14
N ARG A 169 -11.64 6.44 -0.26
CA ARG A 169 -10.77 6.75 -1.40
C ARG A 169 -9.58 5.80 -1.48
N LEU A 170 -9.01 5.40 -0.35
CA LEU A 170 -7.95 4.39 -0.32
C LEU A 170 -8.45 3.04 -0.85
N ALA A 171 -9.66 2.60 -0.46
CA ALA A 171 -10.27 1.38 -0.96
C ALA A 171 -10.42 1.40 -2.49
N ASP A 172 -10.89 2.52 -3.04
CA ASP A 172 -11.04 2.72 -4.49
C ASP A 172 -9.68 2.66 -5.20
N ILE A 173 -8.67 3.37 -4.71
CA ILE A 173 -7.31 3.35 -5.27
C ILE A 173 -6.74 1.94 -5.26
N LEU A 174 -6.91 1.21 -4.17
CA LEU A 174 -6.45 -0.16 -4.05
C LEU A 174 -7.31 -1.16 -4.84
N GLY A 175 -8.53 -0.79 -5.24
CA GLY A 175 -9.49 -1.69 -5.87
C GLY A 175 -9.89 -2.84 -4.94
N HIS A 176 -10.22 -2.52 -3.71
CA HIS A 176 -10.81 -3.46 -2.76
C HIS A 176 -12.30 -3.60 -3.02
N ALA A 177 -12.81 -4.83 -2.99
CA ALA A 177 -14.22 -5.10 -3.17
C ALA A 177 -15.05 -4.71 -1.93
N SER A 178 -14.38 -4.63 -0.77
CA SER A 178 -14.98 -4.27 0.52
C SER A 178 -14.07 -3.30 1.26
N ILE A 179 -14.66 -2.26 1.84
CA ILE A 179 -13.97 -1.32 2.74
C ILE A 179 -13.36 -2.05 3.94
N GLU A 180 -13.96 -3.15 4.38
CA GLU A 180 -13.46 -3.95 5.50
C GLU A 180 -12.01 -4.40 5.28
N THR A 181 -11.67 -4.77 4.04
CA THR A 181 -10.27 -5.10 3.68
C THR A 181 -9.33 -3.91 3.86
N THR A 182 -9.84 -2.68 3.76
CA THR A 182 -9.05 -1.45 3.89
C THR A 182 -8.97 -0.99 5.34
N ARG A 183 -9.92 -1.38 6.19
CA ARG A 183 -9.93 -1.03 7.63
C ARG A 183 -8.68 -1.51 8.37
N THR A 184 -8.04 -2.58 7.90
CA THR A 184 -6.75 -3.04 8.48
C THR A 184 -5.68 -1.94 8.48
N TYR A 185 -5.75 -0.98 7.56
CA TYR A 185 -4.84 0.18 7.50
C TYR A 185 -5.26 1.34 8.40
N THR A 186 -6.46 1.28 8.98
CA THR A 186 -7.03 2.35 9.82
C THR A 186 -6.98 2.01 11.31
N MET A 187 -6.50 0.83 11.66
CA MET A 187 -6.40 0.41 13.06
C MET A 187 -5.44 1.34 13.79
N THR A 188 -6.00 2.10 14.70
CA THR A 188 -5.26 2.98 15.62
C THR A 188 -5.02 2.28 16.94
N THR A 189 -3.87 2.54 17.55
CA THR A 189 -3.62 2.07 18.90
C THR A 189 -4.58 2.77 19.89
N GLY A 190 -4.92 2.11 20.98
CA GLY A 190 -5.75 2.73 22.04
C GLY A 190 -5.19 4.08 22.51
N ARG A 191 -3.86 4.23 22.52
CA ARG A 191 -3.17 5.49 22.85
C ARG A 191 -3.45 6.61 21.81
N GLU A 192 -3.48 6.28 20.52
CA GLU A 192 -3.81 7.27 19.47
C GLU A 192 -5.28 7.65 19.53
N CYS A 193 -6.16 6.69 19.79
CA CYS A 193 -7.58 6.94 20.00
C CYS A 193 -7.77 7.89 21.18
N GLN A 194 -7.14 7.63 22.33
CA GLN A 194 -7.22 8.48 23.52
C GLN A 194 -6.69 9.90 23.25
N LYS A 195 -5.58 10.05 22.54
CA LYS A 195 -5.07 11.36 22.08
C LYS A 195 -6.06 12.11 21.20
N SER A 196 -6.74 11.39 20.31
CA SER A 196 -7.73 11.99 19.40
C SER A 196 -8.96 12.48 20.20
N LEU A 197 -9.45 11.67 21.13
CA LEU A 197 -10.57 12.04 22.02
C LEU A 197 -10.22 13.27 22.88
N SER A 198 -9.01 13.31 23.44
CA SER A 198 -8.55 14.47 24.23
C SER A 198 -8.48 15.76 23.42
N LYS A 199 -8.13 15.67 22.11
CA LYS A 199 -8.09 16.83 21.21
C LYS A 199 -9.47 17.39 20.85
N MET A 200 -10.54 16.62 21.03
CA MET A 200 -11.90 17.08 20.74
C MET A 200 -12.37 18.20 21.67
N ASN A 201 -11.76 18.35 22.86
CA ASN A 201 -12.09 19.38 23.85
C ASN A 201 -13.60 19.46 24.19
N LEU A 202 -14.31 18.33 24.12
CA LEU A 202 -15.73 18.24 24.43
C LEU A 202 -16.01 18.03 25.93
N VAL A 203 -14.99 17.68 26.70
CA VAL A 203 -15.09 17.57 28.15
C VAL A 203 -14.74 18.91 28.78
N ILE A 204 -15.70 19.54 29.42
CA ILE A 204 -15.53 20.79 30.15
C ILE A 204 -15.33 20.41 31.63
N PRO A 205 -14.10 20.48 32.17
CA PRO A 205 -13.88 20.20 33.58
C PRO A 205 -14.42 21.35 34.41
N GLU A 206 -15.39 21.03 35.26
CA GLU A 206 -16.01 21.87 36.30
C GLU A 206 -16.46 23.28 35.90
N TYR A 207 -17.77 23.45 35.99
CA TYR A 207 -18.38 24.78 36.11
C TYR A 207 -17.95 25.38 37.47
N LYS A 208 -16.94 26.23 37.51
CA LYS A 208 -16.72 27.11 38.67
C LYS A 208 -17.94 28.01 38.80
N LYS A 209 -18.84 27.72 39.76
CA LYS A 209 -19.87 28.70 40.14
C LYS A 209 -19.12 29.95 40.58
N THR A 210 -19.22 31.00 39.82
CA THR A 210 -18.86 32.35 40.30
C THR A 210 -19.85 32.71 41.38
N THR A 211 -19.39 32.71 42.62
CA THR A 211 -20.08 33.31 43.77
C THR A 211 -20.04 34.83 43.66
#